data_424e330d4343acab1603dba6d18f472d
#
_entry.id   424e330d4343acab1603dba6d18f472d
#
_cell.length_a   1.000
_cell.length_b   1.000
_cell.length_c   1.000
_cell.angle_alpha   90.00
_cell.angle_beta   90.00
_cell.angle_gamma   90.00
#
_symmetry.space_group_name_H-M   'P 1'
#
loop_
_entity.id
_entity.type
_entity.pdbx_description
1 polymer ?
#
loop_
_entity_poly.entity_id
_entity_poly.type
_entity_poly.pdbx_seq_one_letter_code
_entity_poly.pdbx_strand_id
1 'polypeptide(L)'
;MIKEKLSGKYSVTLHDMEMHTIVHSEKSCAEATLNYRDEVDWNAYAKFLRVEFKRTIEFEPQAFFTITVSYYVDHELKDADALKNIDAQVLKDEICSDLSYYLKEKEGFLARISQLIANLTSGFGGVPVILPPVLPSQKDLH
;
A
#
# COMPACT_ATOMS: atom_id res chain seq x y z
N MET A 1 11.61 7.43 20.80
CA MET A 1 10.47 7.19 19.89
C MET A 1 10.73 7.85 18.55
N ILE A 2 10.38 7.16 17.48
CA ILE A 2 10.64 7.65 16.13
C ILE A 2 9.85 8.91 15.81
N LYS A 3 8.60 9.00 16.27
CA LYS A 3 7.75 10.18 16.03
C LYS A 3 8.40 11.49 16.51
N GLU A 4 9.15 11.44 17.57
CA GLU A 4 9.84 12.63 18.10
C GLU A 4 10.96 13.11 17.18
N LYS A 5 11.43 12.25 16.30
CA LYS A 5 12.48 12.55 15.33
C LYS A 5 11.94 13.12 14.03
N LEU A 6 10.63 13.13 13.87
CA LEU A 6 9.95 13.68 12.69
C LEU A 6 9.62 15.16 12.92
N SER A 7 9.75 15.96 11.86
CA SER A 7 9.46 17.39 11.94
C SER A 7 7.96 17.70 11.97
N GLY A 8 7.13 16.75 11.60
CA GLY A 8 5.70 16.95 11.41
C GLY A 8 5.31 17.28 9.98
N LYS A 9 6.27 17.59 9.13
CA LYS A 9 6.02 17.82 7.71
C LYS A 9 6.09 16.49 6.96
N TYR A 10 5.18 16.32 6.01
CA TYR A 10 5.15 15.11 5.19
C TYR A 10 4.56 15.42 3.81
N SER A 11 4.83 14.54 2.87
CA SER A 11 4.20 14.56 1.55
C SER A 11 3.72 13.17 1.18
N VAL A 12 2.66 13.10 0.39
CA VAL A 12 2.07 11.83 -0.05
C VAL A 12 2.12 11.78 -1.56
N THR A 13 2.56 10.65 -2.10
CA THR A 13 2.71 10.47 -3.55
C THR A 13 2.09 9.13 -3.96
N LEU A 14 1.23 9.18 -4.97
CA LEU A 14 0.80 7.96 -5.66
C LEU A 14 2.01 7.47 -6.46
N HIS A 15 2.51 6.30 -6.09
CA HIS A 15 3.76 5.79 -6.65
C HIS A 15 3.55 4.92 -7.87
N ASP A 16 2.65 3.95 -7.76
CA ASP A 16 2.44 2.97 -8.82
C ASP A 16 0.96 2.65 -8.95
N MET A 17 0.53 2.50 -10.20
CA MET A 17 -0.82 2.07 -10.51
C MET A 17 -0.74 1.29 -11.81
N GLU A 18 -0.79 -0.03 -11.72
CA GLU A 18 -0.67 -0.91 -12.87
C GLU A 18 -1.84 -1.87 -12.92
N MET A 19 -2.33 -2.10 -14.12
CA MET A 19 -3.32 -3.12 -14.39
C MET A 19 -2.87 -3.94 -15.58
N HIS A 20 -2.76 -5.24 -15.38
CA HIS A 20 -2.37 -6.17 -16.43
C HIS A 20 -3.52 -7.12 -16.71
N THR A 21 -3.97 -7.13 -17.95
CA THR A 21 -4.98 -8.07 -18.40
C THR A 21 -4.34 -9.42 -18.69
N ILE A 22 -4.96 -10.47 -18.22
CA ILE A 22 -4.49 -11.84 -18.46
C ILE A 22 -5.30 -12.42 -19.62
N VAL A 23 -4.58 -12.80 -20.66
CA VAL A 23 -5.20 -13.42 -21.84
C VAL A 23 -5.45 -14.90 -21.53
N HIS A 24 -6.72 -15.31 -21.66
CA HIS A 24 -7.12 -16.69 -21.46
C HIS A 24 -7.10 -17.46 -22.76
N SER A 25 -6.71 -18.74 -22.67
CA SER A 25 -7.06 -19.71 -23.68
C SER A 25 -8.60 -19.93 -23.64
N GLU A 26 -9.17 -20.47 -24.72
CA GLU A 26 -10.60 -20.70 -24.90
C GLU A 26 -11.28 -21.45 -23.73
N LYS A 27 -10.51 -22.12 -22.91
CA LYS A 27 -11.02 -22.72 -21.69
C LYS A 27 -11.02 -21.67 -20.58
N SER A 28 -11.96 -20.75 -20.64
CA SER A 28 -12.10 -19.75 -19.62
C SER A 28 -12.34 -20.40 -18.26
N CYS A 29 -11.65 -19.96 -17.25
CA CYS A 29 -12.01 -20.29 -15.89
C CYS A 29 -13.40 -19.75 -15.62
N ALA A 30 -14.37 -20.65 -15.43
CA ALA A 30 -15.70 -20.24 -15.03
C ALA A 30 -15.71 -19.65 -13.63
N GLU A 31 -14.74 -20.04 -12.81
CA GLU A 31 -14.64 -19.59 -11.43
C GLU A 31 -13.19 -19.28 -11.06
N ALA A 32 -12.97 -18.12 -10.49
CA ALA A 32 -11.70 -17.73 -9.92
C ALA A 32 -11.96 -16.97 -8.62
N THR A 33 -11.12 -17.21 -7.62
CA THR A 33 -11.21 -16.53 -6.34
C THR A 33 -10.41 -15.24 -6.39
N LEU A 34 -11.03 -14.13 -6.01
CA LEU A 34 -10.35 -12.86 -5.89
C LEU A 34 -9.55 -12.84 -4.59
N ASN A 35 -8.27 -12.54 -4.70
CA ASN A 35 -7.39 -12.35 -3.53
C ASN A 35 -6.76 -10.98 -3.61
N TYR A 36 -6.54 -10.35 -2.46
CA TYR A 36 -5.74 -9.14 -2.40
C TYR A 36 -4.70 -9.28 -1.30
N ARG A 37 -3.57 -8.64 -1.52
CA ARG A 37 -2.44 -8.67 -0.59
C ARG A 37 -1.97 -7.25 -0.34
N ASP A 38 -1.82 -6.91 0.93
CA ASP A 38 -1.30 -5.63 1.35
C ASP A 38 0.12 -5.79 1.85
N GLU A 39 0.99 -4.90 1.44
CA GLU A 39 2.39 -4.86 1.84
C GLU A 39 2.74 -3.47 2.31
N VAL A 40 3.57 -3.40 3.33
CA VAL A 40 4.12 -2.14 3.84
C VAL A 40 5.62 -2.25 3.87
N ASP A 41 6.28 -1.24 3.34
CA ASP A 41 7.73 -1.15 3.33
C ASP A 41 8.15 0.23 3.82
N TRP A 42 9.39 0.37 4.25
CA TRP A 42 9.91 1.64 4.73
C TRP A 42 11.40 1.74 4.46
N ASN A 43 11.86 2.96 4.28
CA ASN A 43 13.26 3.24 4.04
C ASN A 43 13.58 4.65 4.50
N ALA A 44 14.71 4.79 5.17
CA ALA A 44 15.23 6.10 5.54
C ALA A 44 16.28 6.51 4.49
N TYR A 45 16.08 7.66 3.87
CA TYR A 45 17.06 8.18 2.93
C TYR A 45 17.10 9.70 2.98
N ALA A 46 18.30 10.27 2.82
CA ALA A 46 18.51 11.69 2.98
C ALA A 46 17.89 12.16 4.30
N LYS A 47 16.98 13.12 4.28
CA LYS A 47 16.32 13.62 5.48
C LYS A 47 14.87 13.16 5.60
N PHE A 48 14.51 12.05 4.97
CA PHE A 48 13.14 11.53 4.97
C PHE A 48 13.07 10.10 5.45
N LEU A 49 11.97 9.78 6.12
CA LEU A 49 11.53 8.41 6.34
C LEU A 49 10.37 8.17 5.37
N ARG A 50 10.58 7.29 4.41
CA ARG A 50 9.55 6.89 3.44
C ARG A 50 8.86 5.62 3.91
N VAL A 51 7.54 5.67 4.01
CA VAL A 51 6.72 4.50 4.30
C VAL A 51 5.79 4.28 3.11
N GLU A 52 5.86 3.10 2.51
CA GLU A 52 5.08 2.77 1.31
C GLU A 52 4.04 1.72 1.63
N PHE A 53 2.84 1.92 1.10
CA PHE A 53 1.76 0.96 1.12
C PHE A 53 1.49 0.49 -0.32
N LYS A 54 1.36 -0.83 -0.48
CA LYS A 54 1.10 -1.44 -1.78
C LYS A 54 0.01 -2.47 -1.65
N ARG A 55 -1.00 -2.36 -2.51
CA ARG A 55 -2.09 -3.33 -2.60
C ARG A 55 -2.06 -4.00 -3.95
N THR A 56 -1.98 -5.33 -3.95
CA THR A 56 -2.00 -6.15 -5.14
C THR A 56 -3.27 -6.99 -5.15
N ILE A 57 -3.97 -6.99 -6.28
CA ILE A 57 -5.18 -7.77 -6.49
C ILE A 57 -4.91 -8.78 -7.58
N GLU A 58 -5.25 -10.02 -7.33
CA GLU A 58 -5.07 -11.09 -8.29
C GLU A 58 -6.15 -12.16 -8.11
N PHE A 59 -6.29 -13.02 -9.06
CA PHE A 59 -7.25 -14.11 -9.03
C PHE A 59 -6.53 -15.45 -8.94
N GLU A 60 -7.14 -16.40 -8.26
CA GLU A 60 -6.63 -17.75 -8.17
C GLU A 60 -7.70 -18.75 -8.62
N PRO A 61 -7.47 -19.56 -9.66
CA PRO A 61 -6.28 -19.55 -10.52
C PRO A 61 -6.12 -18.21 -11.24
N GLN A 62 -4.91 -17.94 -11.71
CA GLN A 62 -4.58 -16.68 -12.38
C GLN A 62 -5.55 -16.44 -13.55
N ALA A 63 -6.29 -15.34 -13.47
CA ALA A 63 -7.40 -15.08 -14.37
C ALA A 63 -7.67 -13.58 -14.46
N PHE A 64 -8.35 -13.18 -15.54
CA PHE A 64 -8.87 -11.84 -15.78
C PHE A 64 -7.82 -10.73 -15.78
N PHE A 65 -7.35 -10.31 -14.62
CA PHE A 65 -6.39 -9.20 -14.52
C PHE A 65 -5.65 -9.25 -13.18
N THR A 66 -4.54 -8.53 -13.13
CA THR A 66 -3.87 -8.18 -11.88
C THR A 66 -3.82 -6.66 -11.75
N ILE A 67 -4.00 -6.15 -10.56
CA ILE A 67 -3.91 -4.71 -10.28
C ILE A 67 -2.94 -4.50 -9.13
N THR A 68 -2.04 -3.55 -9.31
CA THR A 68 -1.15 -3.10 -8.23
C THR A 68 -1.29 -1.60 -8.08
N VAL A 69 -1.55 -1.15 -6.86
CA VAL A 69 -1.61 0.27 -6.53
C VAL A 69 -0.78 0.51 -5.29
N SER A 70 0.09 1.50 -5.35
CA SER A 70 0.89 1.87 -4.19
C SER A 70 0.98 3.38 -4.02
N TYR A 71 1.15 3.81 -2.78
CA TYR A 71 1.49 5.18 -2.45
C TYR A 71 2.52 5.19 -1.34
N TYR A 72 3.24 6.29 -1.21
CA TYR A 72 4.17 6.44 -0.12
C TYR A 72 4.01 7.79 0.55
N VAL A 73 4.39 7.83 1.82
CA VAL A 73 4.42 9.03 2.63
C VAL A 73 5.89 9.28 3.00
N ASP A 74 6.38 10.46 2.64
CA ASP A 74 7.72 10.90 3.03
C ASP A 74 7.58 11.81 4.26
N HIS A 75 8.04 11.32 5.39
CA HIS A 75 8.09 12.09 6.63
C HIS A 75 9.44 12.79 6.74
N GLU A 76 9.43 14.11 6.87
CA GLU A 76 10.67 14.85 7.06
C GLU A 76 11.25 14.60 8.45
N LEU A 77 12.53 14.29 8.50
CA LEU A 77 13.27 14.11 9.76
C LEU A 77 13.73 15.47 10.27
N LYS A 78 13.73 15.65 11.59
CA LYS A 78 14.28 16.85 12.22
C LYS A 78 15.77 17.01 11.92
N ASP A 79 16.46 15.87 11.83
CA ASP A 79 17.87 15.78 11.54
C ASP A 79 18.10 14.63 10.57
N ALA A 80 18.91 14.85 9.54
CA ALA A 80 19.21 13.82 8.53
C ALA A 80 19.77 12.52 9.13
N ASP A 81 20.44 12.61 10.27
CA ASP A 81 21.05 11.46 10.95
C ASP A 81 20.18 10.87 12.05
N ALA A 82 18.93 11.34 12.18
CA ALA A 82 18.05 10.97 13.30
C ALA A 82 17.78 9.47 13.40
N LEU A 83 17.76 8.76 12.27
CA LEU A 83 17.48 7.32 12.24
C LEU A 83 18.74 6.47 11.99
N LYS A 84 19.91 7.08 11.94
CA LYS A 84 21.13 6.41 11.49
C LYS A 84 21.56 5.24 12.38
N ASN A 85 21.32 5.34 13.69
CA ASN A 85 21.74 4.34 14.65
C ASN A 85 20.57 3.54 15.24
N ILE A 86 19.41 3.60 14.61
CA ILE A 86 18.24 2.87 15.10
C ILE A 86 18.33 1.41 14.65
N ASP A 87 18.08 0.50 15.58
CA ASP A 87 17.98 -0.93 15.31
C ASP A 87 16.80 -1.15 14.32
N ALA A 88 17.07 -1.97 13.29
CA ALA A 88 16.05 -2.25 12.26
C ALA A 88 14.78 -2.87 12.85
N GLN A 89 14.91 -3.69 13.90
CA GLN A 89 13.76 -4.30 14.54
C GLN A 89 12.93 -3.27 15.31
N VAL A 90 13.58 -2.33 15.98
CA VAL A 90 12.89 -1.25 16.69
C VAL A 90 12.13 -0.37 15.70
N LEU A 91 12.74 -0.05 14.58
CA LEU A 91 12.10 0.75 13.54
C LEU A 91 10.87 0.02 12.99
N LYS A 92 11.00 -1.25 12.68
CA LYS A 92 9.90 -2.09 12.21
C LYS A 92 8.75 -2.12 13.21
N ASP A 93 9.06 -2.37 14.48
CA ASP A 93 8.05 -2.48 15.53
C ASP A 93 7.28 -1.17 15.70
N GLU A 94 7.96 -0.04 15.66
CA GLU A 94 7.31 1.26 15.79
C GLU A 94 6.42 1.59 14.60
N ILE A 95 6.89 1.35 13.39
CA ILE A 95 6.10 1.63 12.19
C ILE A 95 4.88 0.71 12.14
N CYS A 96 5.07 -0.59 12.37
CA CYS A 96 3.99 -1.54 12.31
C CYS A 96 2.98 -1.38 13.44
N SER A 97 3.39 -0.81 14.58
CA SER A 97 2.48 -0.57 15.69
C SER A 97 1.54 0.62 15.46
N ASP A 98 1.87 1.50 14.52
CA ASP A 98 1.06 2.69 14.25
C ASP A 98 1.03 3.04 12.76
N LEU A 99 0.65 2.08 11.95
CA LEU A 99 0.55 2.26 10.49
C LEU A 99 -0.40 3.40 10.12
N SER A 100 -1.46 3.58 10.89
CA SER A 100 -2.42 4.67 10.65
C SER A 100 -1.73 6.04 10.65
N TYR A 101 -0.82 6.25 11.56
CA TYR A 101 -0.06 7.50 11.62
C TYR A 101 0.92 7.62 10.45
N TYR A 102 1.75 6.59 10.23
CA TYR A 102 2.81 6.65 9.21
C TYR A 102 2.27 6.67 7.78
N LEU A 103 1.13 6.02 7.54
CA LEU A 103 0.50 6.00 6.22
C LEU A 103 -0.63 7.01 6.08
N LYS A 104 -0.84 7.86 7.09
CA LYS A 104 -1.83 8.94 7.05
C LYS A 104 -3.23 8.44 6.68
N GLU A 105 -3.66 7.36 7.31
CA GLU A 105 -4.96 6.75 7.05
C GLU A 105 -6.13 7.72 7.20
N LYS A 106 -6.07 8.60 8.21
CA LYS A 106 -7.13 9.57 8.49
C LYS A 106 -7.35 10.58 7.38
N GLU A 107 -6.40 10.73 6.47
CA GLU A 107 -6.54 11.63 5.33
C GLU A 107 -7.23 10.98 4.14
N GLY A 108 -7.61 9.71 4.25
CA GLY A 108 -8.44 9.03 3.27
C GLY A 108 -7.71 8.49 2.04
N PHE A 109 -6.41 8.31 2.09
CA PHE A 109 -5.66 7.79 0.94
C PHE A 109 -6.06 6.36 0.58
N LEU A 110 -6.33 5.51 1.59
CA LEU A 110 -6.78 4.15 1.33
C LEU A 110 -8.15 4.12 0.67
N ALA A 111 -9.05 5.01 1.08
CA ALA A 111 -10.35 5.14 0.44
C ALA A 111 -10.22 5.55 -1.02
N ARG A 112 -9.28 6.43 -1.33
CA ARG A 112 -9.00 6.85 -2.72
C ARG A 112 -8.45 5.69 -3.54
N ILE A 113 -7.57 4.87 -2.97
CA ILE A 113 -7.05 3.68 -3.63
C ILE A 113 -8.19 2.69 -3.92
N SER A 114 -9.05 2.43 -2.94
CA SER A 114 -10.20 1.56 -3.14
C SER A 114 -11.13 2.08 -4.23
N GLN A 115 -11.32 3.40 -4.31
CA GLN A 115 -12.11 4.03 -5.36
C GLN A 115 -11.47 3.87 -6.74
N LEU A 116 -10.15 4.05 -6.83
CA LEU A 116 -9.41 3.84 -8.08
C LEU A 116 -9.58 2.41 -8.59
N ILE A 117 -9.46 1.43 -7.70
CA ILE A 117 -9.62 0.02 -8.06
C ILE A 117 -11.04 -0.25 -8.54
N ALA A 118 -12.05 0.26 -7.83
CA ALA A 118 -13.44 0.10 -8.22
C ALA A 118 -13.70 0.72 -9.60
N ASN A 119 -13.15 1.90 -9.87
CA ASN A 119 -13.29 2.59 -11.14
C ASN A 119 -12.61 1.83 -12.29
N LEU A 120 -11.40 1.32 -12.06
CA LEU A 120 -10.67 0.53 -13.05
C LEU A 120 -11.43 -0.73 -13.43
N THR A 121 -11.98 -1.43 -12.45
CA THR A 121 -12.66 -2.70 -12.68
C THR A 121 -14.03 -2.50 -13.30
N SER A 122 -14.77 -1.45 -12.96
CA SER A 122 -16.06 -1.16 -13.58
C SER A 122 -15.93 -0.57 -14.97
N GLY A 123 -14.86 0.19 -15.25
CA GLY A 123 -14.63 0.86 -16.51
C GLY A 123 -14.47 -0.07 -17.71
N PHE A 124 -14.16 -1.34 -17.47
CA PHE A 124 -13.94 -2.34 -18.51
C PHE A 124 -15.08 -3.36 -18.60
N GLY A 125 -16.29 -2.94 -18.21
CA GLY A 125 -17.48 -3.77 -18.36
C GLY A 125 -17.68 -4.83 -17.28
N GLY A 126 -16.82 -4.83 -16.27
CA GLY A 126 -16.92 -5.76 -15.16
C GLY A 126 -17.70 -5.22 -13.98
N VAL A 127 -17.94 -6.07 -13.00
CA VAL A 127 -18.46 -5.65 -11.70
C VAL A 127 -17.35 -4.94 -10.94
N PRO A 128 -17.61 -3.77 -10.33
CA PRO A 128 -16.56 -3.10 -9.57
C PRO A 128 -16.06 -3.95 -8.41
N VAL A 129 -14.74 -4.02 -8.27
CA VAL A 129 -14.11 -4.67 -7.13
C VAL A 129 -14.01 -3.64 -6.01
N ILE A 130 -14.72 -3.90 -4.91
CA ILE A 130 -14.75 -3.00 -3.76
C ILE A 130 -14.02 -3.67 -2.62
N LEU A 131 -12.92 -3.07 -2.20
CA LEU A 131 -12.09 -3.56 -1.11
C LEU A 131 -12.18 -2.64 0.11
N PRO A 132 -11.93 -3.18 1.31
CA PRO A 132 -11.99 -2.37 2.52
C PRO A 132 -10.98 -1.21 2.47
N PRO A 133 -11.39 0.03 2.74
CA PRO A 133 -10.48 1.18 2.79
C PRO A 133 -9.77 1.29 4.13
N VAL A 134 -9.29 0.16 4.65
CA VAL A 134 -8.64 0.08 5.96
C VAL A 134 -7.29 -0.58 5.81
N LEU A 135 -6.36 -0.19 6.67
CA LEU A 135 -5.04 -0.79 6.71
C LEU A 135 -5.11 -2.21 7.28
N PRO A 136 -4.18 -3.09 6.86
CA PRO A 136 -4.12 -4.44 7.41
C PRO A 136 -3.71 -4.40 8.87
N SER A 137 -4.10 -5.41 9.62
CA SER A 137 -3.56 -5.61 10.95
C SER A 137 -2.10 -6.06 10.85
N GLN A 138 -1.36 -5.91 11.94
CA GLN A 138 0.04 -6.35 11.99
C GLN A 138 0.21 -7.83 11.63
N LYS A 139 -0.82 -8.64 11.87
CA LYS A 139 -0.82 -10.07 11.56
C LYS A 139 -0.94 -10.38 10.07
N ASP A 140 -1.50 -9.44 9.31
CA ASP A 140 -1.78 -9.63 7.87
C ASP A 140 -0.66 -9.09 6.99
N LEU A 141 0.39 -8.52 7.57
CA LEU A 141 1.53 -7.99 6.83
C LEU A 141 2.49 -9.11 6.43
N HIS A 142 2.93 -9.05 5.20
CA HIS A 142 3.88 -10.01 4.63
C HIS A 142 5.26 -9.42 4.41
#